data_a57153e02b470cd6b09f1dff2da50e26
#
_entry.id   a57153e02b470cd6b09f1dff2da50e26
#
_cell.length_a   1.000
_cell.length_b   1.000
_cell.length_c   1.000
_cell.angle_alpha   90.00
_cell.angle_beta   90.00
_cell.angle_gamma   90.00
#
_symmetry.space_group_name_H-M   'P 1'
#
loop_
_entity.id
_entity.type
_entity.pdbx_description
1 polymer ?
#
loop_
_entity_poly.entity_id
_entity_poly.type
_entity_poly.pdbx_seq_one_letter_code
_entity_poly.pdbx_strand_id
1 'polypeptide(L)'
;YDAAVNAVIELNNIYKPAWIYADKGAGEYQLERLHIYGDEHPQTGLKNKLKGWSFANKVDVYDPITGEKDSKPMKPFMVNQLTIAFERERMILSPYDEILHKQLCDYEVERISQNGMPVYTSKNEHFIDALGLAYLAFVLEFPNITQSIKEIENTSKRGFIAHGFQDRKAQIDLMNMRLSNPKNPWSKEMDDPRELKG
;
A
#
# COMPACT_ATOMS: atom_id res chain seq x y z
N TYR A 1 14.14 -17.52 3.13
CA TYR A 1 14.54 -16.14 2.81
C TYR A 1 14.59 -15.90 1.30
N ASP A 2 15.15 -16.81 0.52
CA ASP A 2 15.27 -16.66 -0.95
C ASP A 2 13.91 -16.66 -1.67
N ALA A 3 12.91 -17.36 -1.15
CA ALA A 3 11.57 -17.37 -1.71
C ALA A 3 10.92 -15.96 -1.71
N ALA A 4 11.09 -15.20 -0.63
CA ALA A 4 10.57 -13.84 -0.54
C ALA A 4 11.29 -12.88 -1.51
N VAL A 5 12.63 -13.01 -1.63
CA VAL A 5 13.42 -12.23 -2.58
C VAL A 5 12.98 -12.51 -4.02
N ASN A 6 12.84 -13.79 -4.38
CA ASN A 6 12.41 -14.20 -5.71
C ASN A 6 10.99 -13.72 -6.02
N ALA A 7 10.06 -13.78 -5.04
CA ALA A 7 8.70 -13.28 -5.22
C ALA A 7 8.68 -11.77 -5.51
N VAL A 8 9.50 -10.96 -4.81
CA VAL A 8 9.59 -9.51 -5.08
C VAL A 8 10.17 -9.25 -6.47
N ILE A 9 11.20 -10.00 -6.90
CA ILE A 9 11.77 -9.88 -8.24
C ILE A 9 10.72 -10.22 -9.31
N GLU A 10 9.98 -11.30 -9.12
CA GLU A 10 8.91 -11.71 -10.04
C GLU A 10 7.80 -10.66 -10.12
N LEU A 11 7.28 -10.20 -8.98
CA LEU A 11 6.27 -9.16 -8.92
C LEU A 11 6.75 -7.85 -9.55
N ASN A 12 8.03 -7.51 -9.35
CA ASN A 12 8.63 -6.35 -10.00
C ASN A 12 8.64 -6.48 -11.53
N ASN A 13 8.91 -7.67 -12.06
CA ASN A 13 8.95 -7.93 -13.49
C ASN A 13 7.55 -7.91 -14.12
N ILE A 14 6.54 -8.40 -13.38
CA ILE A 14 5.15 -8.45 -13.82
C ILE A 14 4.49 -7.06 -13.79
N TYR A 15 4.55 -6.39 -12.65
CA TYR A 15 3.77 -5.17 -12.40
C TYR A 15 4.54 -3.88 -12.67
N LYS A 16 5.87 -3.95 -12.73
CA LYS A 16 6.76 -2.79 -12.96
C LYS A 16 6.39 -1.58 -12.11
N PRO A 17 6.27 -1.73 -10.77
CA PRO A 17 5.86 -0.65 -9.89
C PRO A 17 6.85 0.50 -9.97
N ALA A 18 6.38 1.73 -9.76
CA ALA A 18 7.23 2.91 -9.67
C ALA A 18 8.10 2.87 -8.42
N TRP A 19 7.53 2.42 -7.30
CA TRP A 19 8.21 2.31 -6.00
C TRP A 19 7.85 1.00 -5.31
N ILE A 20 8.79 0.49 -4.51
CA ILE A 20 8.61 -0.68 -3.65
C ILE A 20 9.05 -0.27 -2.25
N TYR A 21 8.11 -0.23 -1.31
CA TYR A 21 8.38 0.02 0.09
C TYR A 21 8.28 -1.28 0.86
N ALA A 22 9.25 -1.53 1.73
CA ALA A 22 9.30 -2.75 2.53
C ALA A 22 9.66 -2.44 3.99
N ASP A 23 9.16 -3.27 4.91
CA ASP A 23 9.57 -3.21 6.31
C ASP A 23 11.02 -3.67 6.45
N LYS A 24 11.84 -2.77 7.02
CA LYS A 24 13.25 -3.02 7.29
C LYS A 24 13.47 -3.87 8.54
N GLY A 25 12.50 -3.94 9.46
CA GLY A 25 12.67 -4.60 10.76
C GLY A 25 13.15 -6.05 10.64
N ALA A 26 12.24 -6.96 10.31
CA ALA A 26 12.57 -8.37 10.11
C ALA A 26 13.13 -8.69 8.71
N GLY A 27 13.03 -7.74 7.78
CA GLY A 27 13.35 -7.89 6.36
C GLY A 27 14.69 -7.30 5.90
N GLU A 28 15.60 -6.91 6.82
CA GLU A 28 16.85 -6.24 6.44
C GLU A 28 17.72 -7.08 5.51
N TYR A 29 17.84 -8.38 5.79
CA TYR A 29 18.61 -9.31 4.94
C TYR A 29 18.01 -9.44 3.53
N GLN A 30 16.68 -9.55 3.43
CA GLN A 30 15.98 -9.63 2.14
C GLN A 30 16.15 -8.34 1.32
N LEU A 31 16.10 -7.19 1.99
CA LEU A 31 16.33 -5.88 1.36
C LEU A 31 17.76 -5.78 0.81
N GLU A 32 18.77 -6.19 1.59
CA GLU A 32 20.16 -6.22 1.14
C GLU A 32 20.32 -7.10 -0.10
N ARG A 33 19.76 -8.32 -0.09
CA ARG A 33 19.78 -9.23 -1.24
C ARG A 33 19.11 -8.63 -2.47
N LEU A 34 17.98 -7.93 -2.30
CA LEU A 34 17.30 -7.23 -3.39
C LEU A 34 18.11 -6.06 -3.94
N HIS A 35 18.83 -5.32 -3.08
CA HIS A 35 19.74 -4.26 -3.53
C HIS A 35 20.91 -4.82 -4.33
N ILE A 36 21.56 -5.89 -3.84
CA ILE A 36 22.63 -6.59 -4.56
C ILE A 36 22.11 -7.06 -5.93
N TYR A 37 20.95 -7.72 -5.97
CA TYR A 37 20.34 -8.14 -7.22
C TYR A 37 20.06 -6.96 -8.16
N GLY A 38 19.60 -5.83 -7.62
CA GLY A 38 19.37 -4.60 -8.41
C GLY A 38 20.66 -4.00 -8.99
N ASP A 39 21.79 -4.14 -8.30
CA ASP A 39 23.11 -3.73 -8.78
C ASP A 39 23.59 -4.63 -9.91
N GLU A 40 23.41 -5.94 -9.79
CA GLU A 40 23.78 -6.92 -10.81
C GLU A 40 22.87 -6.88 -12.05
N HIS A 41 21.62 -6.42 -11.86
CA HIS A 41 20.58 -6.38 -12.90
C HIS A 41 19.93 -4.99 -13.01
N PRO A 42 20.68 -3.96 -13.48
CA PRO A 42 20.22 -2.57 -13.49
C PRO A 42 18.97 -2.35 -14.35
N GLN A 43 18.70 -3.20 -15.34
CA GLN A 43 17.49 -3.17 -16.18
C GLN A 43 16.20 -3.40 -15.40
N THR A 44 16.26 -3.99 -14.20
CA THR A 44 15.09 -4.19 -13.34
C THR A 44 14.63 -2.91 -12.64
N GLY A 45 15.52 -1.93 -12.50
CA GLY A 45 15.32 -0.68 -11.80
C GLY A 45 15.14 -0.84 -10.28
N LEU A 46 15.34 -2.03 -9.71
CA LEU A 46 15.13 -2.32 -8.29
C LEU A 46 15.95 -1.43 -7.38
N LYS A 47 17.24 -1.20 -7.72
CA LYS A 47 18.13 -0.34 -6.94
C LYS A 47 17.54 1.04 -6.63
N ASN A 48 16.85 1.65 -7.59
CA ASN A 48 16.40 3.03 -7.49
C ASN A 48 15.01 3.18 -6.87
N LYS A 49 14.20 2.11 -6.86
CA LYS A 49 12.80 2.16 -6.43
C LYS A 49 12.50 1.39 -5.14
N LEU A 50 13.46 0.58 -4.67
CA LEU A 50 13.32 -0.16 -3.44
C LEU A 50 13.76 0.69 -2.25
N LYS A 51 12.86 0.88 -1.28
CA LYS A 51 13.13 1.59 -0.03
C LYS A 51 12.71 0.76 1.18
N GLY A 52 13.63 0.59 2.12
CA GLY A 52 13.36 -0.05 3.41
C GLY A 52 12.96 0.99 4.46
N TRP A 53 11.88 0.70 5.19
CA TRP A 53 11.37 1.56 6.26
C TRP A 53 11.33 0.82 7.59
N SER A 54 11.68 1.51 8.67
CA SER A 54 11.51 1.00 10.03
C SER A 54 10.35 1.72 10.70
N PHE A 55 9.39 0.97 11.22
CA PHE A 55 8.23 1.53 11.92
C PHE A 55 8.59 2.28 13.21
N ALA A 56 9.77 2.01 13.78
CA ALA A 56 10.27 2.74 14.94
C ALA A 56 10.82 4.13 14.59
N ASN A 57 11.09 4.41 13.34
CA ASN A 57 11.67 5.66 12.89
C ASN A 57 10.60 6.75 12.69
N LYS A 58 11.08 7.96 12.39
CA LYS A 58 10.26 9.07 11.93
C LYS A 58 10.32 9.17 10.41
N VAL A 59 9.26 9.69 9.84
CA VAL A 59 9.15 10.05 8.43
C VAL A 59 9.10 11.56 8.30
N ASP A 60 9.88 12.10 7.39
CA ASP A 60 9.84 13.52 7.06
C ASP A 60 8.76 13.78 6.01
N VAL A 61 7.84 14.67 6.35
CA VAL A 61 6.76 15.08 5.47
C VAL A 61 6.95 16.54 5.16
N TYR A 62 6.89 16.90 3.91
CA TYR A 62 7.01 18.28 3.46
C TYR A 62 5.63 18.82 3.12
N ASP A 63 5.34 20.04 3.62
CA ASP A 63 4.17 20.77 3.15
C ASP A 63 4.44 21.24 1.72
N PRO A 64 3.60 20.86 0.73
CA PRO A 64 3.86 21.21 -0.67
C PRO A 64 3.69 22.69 -0.99
N ILE A 65 3.03 23.45 -0.11
CA ILE A 65 2.77 24.89 -0.31
C ILE A 65 3.88 25.73 0.35
N THR A 66 4.18 25.42 1.63
CA THR A 66 5.15 26.20 2.41
C THR A 66 6.57 25.67 2.29
N GLY A 67 6.73 24.41 1.89
CA GLY A 67 8.02 23.69 1.89
C GLY A 67 8.50 23.33 3.30
N GLU A 68 7.70 23.60 4.33
CA GLU A 68 8.06 23.28 5.71
C GLU A 68 8.14 21.77 5.92
N LYS A 69 9.18 21.36 6.64
CA LYS A 69 9.44 19.98 7.01
C LYS A 69 8.84 19.66 8.37
N ASP A 70 8.02 18.64 8.45
CA ASP A 70 7.50 18.08 9.69
C ASP A 70 7.94 16.61 9.83
N SER A 71 8.44 16.23 11.01
CA SER A 71 8.97 14.89 11.28
C SER A 71 8.01 14.12 12.18
N LYS A 72 7.31 13.14 11.61
CA LYS A 72 6.25 12.36 12.28
C LYS A 72 6.68 10.94 12.59
N PRO A 73 6.23 10.35 13.71
CA PRO A 73 6.41 8.92 13.97
C PRO A 73 5.78 8.11 12.82
N MET A 74 6.54 7.17 12.27
CA MET A 74 6.17 6.50 11.02
C MET A 74 4.88 5.69 11.12
N LYS A 75 4.76 4.78 12.11
CA LYS A 75 3.59 3.90 12.22
C LYS A 75 2.29 4.68 12.42
N PRO A 76 2.17 5.63 13.38
CA PRO A 76 0.99 6.46 13.53
C PRO A 76 0.68 7.31 12.30
N PHE A 77 1.71 7.86 11.63
CA PHE A 77 1.49 8.63 10.41
C PHE A 77 0.92 7.76 9.29
N MET A 78 1.50 6.58 9.06
CA MET A 78 1.05 5.62 8.06
C MET A 78 -0.42 5.20 8.30
N VAL A 79 -0.77 4.83 9.53
CA VAL A 79 -2.13 4.45 9.90
C VAL A 79 -3.10 5.60 9.67
N ASN A 80 -2.74 6.81 10.07
CA ASN A 80 -3.56 8.00 9.84
C ASN A 80 -3.78 8.27 8.33
N GLN A 81 -2.76 8.07 7.49
CA GLN A 81 -2.91 8.23 6.05
C GLN A 81 -3.84 7.18 5.45
N LEU A 82 -3.78 5.92 5.92
CA LEU A 82 -4.74 4.87 5.53
C LEU A 82 -6.16 5.21 5.96
N THR A 83 -6.35 5.65 7.20
CA THR A 83 -7.66 6.07 7.71
C THR A 83 -8.26 7.16 6.84
N ILE A 84 -7.49 8.21 6.52
CA ILE A 84 -7.92 9.28 5.62
C ILE A 84 -8.27 8.74 4.22
N ALA A 85 -7.50 7.75 3.71
CA ALA A 85 -7.78 7.15 2.42
C ALA A 85 -9.11 6.39 2.39
N PHE A 86 -9.44 5.66 3.44
CA PHE A 86 -10.71 4.96 3.58
C PHE A 86 -11.88 5.93 3.78
N GLU A 87 -11.76 6.88 4.71
CA GLU A 87 -12.81 7.86 4.98
C GLU A 87 -13.18 8.71 3.76
N ARG A 88 -12.21 8.94 2.89
CA ARG A 88 -12.39 9.73 1.66
C ARG A 88 -12.61 8.87 0.42
N GLU A 89 -12.82 7.58 0.60
CA GLU A 89 -13.05 6.62 -0.50
C GLU A 89 -11.97 6.67 -1.61
N ARG A 90 -10.73 6.96 -1.24
CA ARG A 90 -9.59 7.03 -2.19
C ARG A 90 -8.98 5.67 -2.51
N MET A 91 -9.42 4.63 -1.82
CA MET A 91 -8.91 3.28 -1.95
C MET A 91 -10.03 2.30 -2.20
N ILE A 92 -9.82 1.42 -3.16
CA ILE A 92 -10.73 0.31 -3.46
C ILE A 92 -9.95 -0.97 -3.17
N LEU A 93 -10.47 -1.77 -2.27
CA LEU A 93 -9.94 -3.09 -1.96
C LEU A 93 -10.70 -4.17 -2.73
N SER A 94 -10.02 -5.27 -3.03
CA SER A 94 -10.66 -6.44 -3.59
C SER A 94 -11.67 -7.01 -2.60
N PRO A 95 -12.94 -7.24 -2.97
CA PRO A 95 -13.91 -7.86 -2.08
C PRO A 95 -13.58 -9.33 -1.77
N TYR A 96 -12.65 -9.93 -2.51
CA TYR A 96 -12.23 -11.33 -2.36
C TYR A 96 -10.99 -11.49 -1.48
N ASP A 97 -10.38 -10.40 -0.99
CA ASP A 97 -9.25 -10.48 -0.07
C ASP A 97 -9.74 -10.57 1.38
N GLU A 98 -10.25 -11.74 1.75
CA GLU A 98 -10.81 -12.00 3.08
C GLU A 98 -9.78 -11.82 4.19
N ILE A 99 -8.49 -12.11 3.91
CA ILE A 99 -7.43 -12.00 4.90
C ILE A 99 -7.18 -10.53 5.24
N LEU A 100 -7.03 -9.68 4.22
CA LEU A 100 -6.86 -8.24 4.43
C LEU A 100 -8.07 -7.62 5.12
N HIS A 101 -9.29 -7.98 4.68
CA HIS A 101 -10.53 -7.50 5.30
C HIS A 101 -10.60 -7.87 6.78
N LYS A 102 -10.29 -9.12 7.12
CA LYS A 102 -10.26 -9.56 8.52
C LYS A 102 -9.23 -8.79 9.32
N GLN A 103 -8.02 -8.63 8.81
CA GLN A 103 -6.97 -7.87 9.50
C GLN A 103 -7.39 -6.42 9.73
N LEU A 104 -8.02 -5.76 8.75
CA LEU A 104 -8.52 -4.40 8.88
C LEU A 104 -9.61 -4.28 9.97
N CYS A 105 -10.50 -5.26 10.09
CA CYS A 105 -11.53 -5.29 11.12
C CYS A 105 -10.96 -5.54 12.53
N ASP A 106 -9.89 -6.33 12.61
CA ASP A 106 -9.25 -6.69 13.89
C ASP A 106 -8.19 -5.65 14.33
N TYR A 107 -7.92 -4.62 13.50
CA TYR A 107 -6.87 -3.64 13.77
C TYR A 107 -7.37 -2.55 14.70
N GLU A 108 -6.75 -2.44 15.88
CA GLU A 108 -7.18 -1.50 16.90
C GLU A 108 -6.03 -0.78 17.61
N VAL A 109 -6.36 0.26 18.34
CA VAL A 109 -5.43 0.92 19.26
C VAL A 109 -5.41 0.11 20.55
N GLU A 110 -4.32 -0.63 20.78
CA GLU A 110 -4.13 -1.42 22.02
C GLU A 110 -4.02 -0.52 23.25
N ARG A 111 -3.24 0.53 23.13
CA ARG A 111 -2.97 1.48 24.22
C ARG A 111 -2.44 2.79 23.70
N ILE A 112 -2.46 3.80 24.57
CA ILE A 112 -1.73 5.03 24.36
C ILE A 112 -0.40 4.94 25.13
N SER A 113 0.71 5.20 24.44
CA SER A 113 2.04 5.23 25.06
C SER A 113 2.17 6.39 26.05
N GLN A 114 3.22 6.36 26.89
CA GLN A 114 3.51 7.46 27.82
C GLN A 114 3.68 8.84 27.14
N ASN A 115 4.07 8.83 25.88
CA ASN A 115 4.24 10.04 25.07
C ASN A 115 2.95 10.46 24.32
N GLY A 116 1.79 9.90 24.69
CA GLY A 116 0.51 10.20 24.05
C GLY A 116 0.32 9.61 22.67
N MET A 117 1.21 8.72 22.20
CA MET A 117 1.13 8.12 20.88
C MET A 117 0.35 6.80 20.92
N PRO A 118 -0.53 6.55 19.93
CA PRO A 118 -1.24 5.28 19.84
C PRO A 118 -0.27 4.14 19.51
N VAL A 119 -0.43 3.02 20.19
CA VAL A 119 0.19 1.73 19.90
C VAL A 119 -0.88 0.86 19.29
N TYR A 120 -0.67 0.45 18.06
CA TYR A 120 -1.61 -0.38 17.32
C TYR A 120 -1.25 -1.85 17.45
N THR A 121 -2.24 -2.69 17.44
CA THR A 121 -2.08 -4.14 17.43
C THR A 121 -3.14 -4.81 16.58
N SER A 122 -2.74 -5.92 15.98
CA SER A 122 -3.60 -7.01 15.57
C SER A 122 -2.82 -8.30 15.72
N LYS A 123 -3.51 -9.44 15.78
CA LYS A 123 -2.84 -10.74 15.89
C LYS A 123 -1.95 -11.05 14.69
N ASN A 124 -2.31 -10.50 13.52
CA ASN A 124 -1.56 -10.59 12.27
C ASN A 124 -1.76 -9.28 11.51
N GLU A 125 -0.76 -8.42 11.47
CA GLU A 125 -0.88 -7.09 10.85
C GLU A 125 -0.09 -6.94 9.53
N HIS A 126 0.49 -8.03 9.04
CA HIS A 126 1.41 -7.98 7.89
C HIS A 126 0.79 -7.42 6.61
N PHE A 127 -0.47 -7.72 6.32
CA PHE A 127 -1.15 -7.20 5.13
C PHE A 127 -1.52 -5.72 5.30
N ILE A 128 -1.89 -5.30 6.52
CA ILE A 128 -2.16 -3.88 6.82
C ILE A 128 -0.87 -3.07 6.71
N ASP A 129 0.22 -3.60 7.23
CA ASP A 129 1.52 -2.94 7.15
C ASP A 129 2.00 -2.83 5.70
N ALA A 130 1.84 -3.88 4.91
CA ALA A 130 2.15 -3.84 3.48
C ALA A 130 1.28 -2.83 2.72
N LEU A 131 -0.04 -2.81 2.98
CA LEU A 131 -0.96 -1.82 2.43
C LEU A 131 -0.58 -0.40 2.84
N GLY A 132 -0.26 -0.22 4.12
CA GLY A 132 0.20 1.06 4.67
C GLY A 132 1.47 1.56 4.01
N LEU A 133 2.47 0.69 3.82
CA LEU A 133 3.70 1.02 3.12
C LEU A 133 3.46 1.36 1.65
N ALA A 134 2.58 0.63 0.96
CA ALA A 134 2.22 0.93 -0.43
C ALA A 134 1.54 2.31 -0.55
N TYR A 135 0.61 2.62 0.36
CA TYR A 135 -0.04 3.94 0.38
C TYR A 135 0.91 5.06 0.80
N LEU A 136 1.82 4.78 1.74
CA LEU A 136 2.86 5.73 2.13
C LEU A 136 3.78 6.08 0.96
N ALA A 137 4.16 5.10 0.13
CA ALA A 137 4.93 5.34 -1.08
C ALA A 137 4.19 6.32 -2.00
N PHE A 138 2.89 6.14 -2.19
CA PHE A 138 2.08 7.06 -2.97
C PHE A 138 2.06 8.47 -2.39
N VAL A 139 1.91 8.60 -1.07
CA VAL A 139 1.86 9.91 -0.39
C VAL A 139 3.19 10.67 -0.47
N LEU A 140 4.31 9.96 -0.29
CA LEU A 140 5.64 10.58 -0.21
C LEU A 140 6.26 10.85 -1.59
N GLU A 141 6.05 9.94 -2.54
CA GLU A 141 6.71 10.04 -3.85
C GLU A 141 5.89 10.83 -4.88
N PHE A 142 4.58 11.03 -4.61
CA PHE A 142 3.68 11.77 -5.49
C PHE A 142 2.91 12.89 -4.77
N PRO A 143 3.60 13.83 -4.08
CA PRO A 143 2.96 14.85 -3.27
C PRO A 143 2.03 15.76 -4.09
N ASN A 144 2.40 16.09 -5.33
CA ASN A 144 1.58 16.92 -6.22
C ASN A 144 0.25 16.25 -6.59
N ILE A 145 0.27 14.94 -6.85
CA ILE A 145 -0.97 14.18 -7.15
C ILE A 145 -1.86 14.16 -5.90
N THR A 146 -1.28 13.89 -4.74
CA THR A 146 -2.00 13.87 -3.46
C THR A 146 -2.63 15.24 -3.16
N GLN A 147 -1.96 16.32 -3.47
CA GLN A 147 -2.50 17.69 -3.32
C GLN A 147 -3.63 17.95 -4.31
N SER A 148 -3.47 17.61 -5.58
CA SER A 148 -4.51 17.79 -6.60
C SER A 148 -5.79 17.01 -6.24
N ILE A 149 -5.66 15.81 -5.68
CA ILE A 149 -6.81 15.04 -5.19
C ILE A 149 -7.51 15.80 -4.06
N LYS A 150 -6.77 16.36 -3.10
CA LYS A 150 -7.35 17.17 -2.00
C LYS A 150 -8.09 18.40 -2.52
N GLU A 151 -7.53 19.06 -3.53
CA GLU A 151 -8.15 20.25 -4.15
C GLU A 151 -9.46 19.88 -4.87
N ILE A 152 -9.48 18.78 -5.63
CA ILE A 152 -10.67 18.26 -6.29
C ILE A 152 -11.75 17.91 -5.25
N GLU A 153 -11.40 17.20 -4.18
CA GLU A 153 -12.33 16.86 -3.11
C GLU A 153 -12.93 18.09 -2.42
N ASN A 154 -12.12 19.12 -2.17
CA ASN A 154 -12.58 20.36 -1.57
C ASN A 154 -13.50 21.14 -2.50
N THR A 155 -13.26 21.08 -3.81
CA THR A 155 -14.09 21.72 -4.84
C THR A 155 -15.41 20.97 -5.03
N SER A 156 -15.38 19.63 -5.02
CA SER A 156 -16.55 18.77 -5.15
C SER A 156 -17.53 18.92 -3.97
N LYS A 157 -17.02 19.14 -2.76
CA LYS A 157 -17.87 19.46 -1.60
C LYS A 157 -18.65 20.78 -1.75
N ARG A 158 -18.25 21.64 -2.68
CA ARG A 158 -18.93 22.91 -2.98
C ARG A 158 -19.97 22.82 -4.10
N GLY A 159 -20.14 21.69 -4.79
CA GLY A 159 -21.13 21.66 -5.85
C GLY A 159 -21.24 20.44 -6.78
N PHE A 160 -20.95 19.20 -6.42
CA PHE A 160 -21.28 18.09 -7.33
C PHE A 160 -21.43 16.71 -6.65
N ILE A 161 -22.67 16.29 -6.42
CA ILE A 161 -23.03 14.92 -5.97
C ILE A 161 -23.33 13.97 -7.17
N ALA A 162 -23.05 14.33 -8.42
CA ALA A 162 -23.64 13.61 -9.56
C ALA A 162 -22.70 12.69 -10.39
N HIS A 163 -21.39 12.72 -10.27
CA HIS A 163 -20.51 11.92 -11.15
C HIS A 163 -19.79 10.71 -10.53
N GLY A 164 -19.83 10.52 -9.23
CA GLY A 164 -19.07 9.44 -8.56
C GLY A 164 -19.53 8.01 -8.86
N PHE A 165 -20.75 7.79 -9.35
CA PHE A 165 -21.30 6.44 -9.60
C PHE A 165 -20.87 5.82 -10.93
N GLN A 166 -20.67 6.61 -11.98
CA GLN A 166 -20.28 6.09 -13.30
C GLN A 166 -18.79 5.73 -13.35
N ASP A 167 -17.94 6.50 -12.68
CA ASP A 167 -16.49 6.22 -12.61
C ASP A 167 -16.19 4.97 -11.77
N ARG A 168 -16.96 4.70 -10.71
CA ARG A 168 -16.82 3.47 -9.91
C ARG A 168 -17.09 2.21 -10.73
N LYS A 169 -18.13 2.22 -11.56
CA LYS A 169 -18.45 1.08 -12.42
C LYS A 169 -17.34 0.80 -13.42
N ALA A 170 -16.82 1.85 -14.06
CA ALA A 170 -15.69 1.74 -15.00
C ALA A 170 -14.42 1.22 -14.32
N GLN A 171 -14.13 1.64 -13.08
CA GLN A 171 -12.99 1.14 -12.32
C GLN A 171 -13.15 -0.32 -11.90
N ILE A 172 -14.35 -0.72 -11.47
CA ILE A 172 -14.67 -2.12 -11.15
C ILE A 172 -14.57 -2.99 -12.40
N ASP A 173 -15.07 -2.53 -13.55
CA ASP A 173 -14.99 -3.23 -14.82
C ASP A 173 -13.53 -3.39 -15.29
N LEU A 174 -12.70 -2.35 -15.11
CA LEU A 174 -11.27 -2.38 -15.43
C LEU A 174 -10.51 -3.36 -14.51
N MET A 175 -10.87 -3.40 -13.23
CA MET A 175 -10.31 -4.32 -12.25
C MET A 175 -10.73 -5.77 -12.55
N ASN A 176 -11.99 -5.99 -12.89
CA ASN A 176 -12.50 -7.30 -13.30
C ASN A 176 -11.85 -7.79 -14.60
N MET A 177 -11.60 -6.90 -15.58
CA MET A 177 -10.83 -7.21 -16.79
C MET A 177 -9.39 -7.62 -16.49
N ARG A 178 -8.74 -7.01 -15.48
CA ARG A 178 -7.39 -7.37 -15.07
C ARG A 178 -7.34 -8.69 -14.32
N LEU A 179 -8.33 -8.97 -13.48
CA LEU A 179 -8.44 -10.24 -12.74
C LEU A 179 -8.82 -11.42 -13.66
N SER A 180 -9.60 -11.18 -14.71
CA SER A 180 -9.96 -12.19 -15.71
C SER A 180 -8.90 -12.39 -16.80
N ASN A 181 -7.75 -11.72 -16.73
CA ASN A 181 -6.66 -11.93 -17.67
C ASN A 181 -6.02 -13.29 -17.41
N PRO A 182 -6.04 -14.24 -18.38
CA PRO A 182 -5.48 -15.60 -18.22
C PRO A 182 -3.95 -15.62 -17.98
N LYS A 183 -3.28 -14.50 -18.14
CA LYS A 183 -1.86 -14.31 -17.81
C LYS A 183 -1.64 -13.84 -16.36
N ASN A 184 -2.71 -13.59 -15.59
CA ASN A 184 -2.60 -13.26 -14.19
C ASN A 184 -2.34 -14.57 -13.40
N PRO A 185 -1.20 -14.73 -12.69
CA PRO A 185 -0.89 -15.95 -11.95
C PRO A 185 -1.94 -16.28 -10.87
N TRP A 186 -2.71 -15.31 -10.42
CA TRP A 186 -3.76 -15.47 -9.40
C TRP A 186 -5.13 -15.85 -9.99
N SER A 187 -5.31 -15.85 -11.32
CA SER A 187 -6.59 -16.22 -11.95
C SER A 187 -6.85 -17.72 -11.96
N LYS A 188 -5.83 -18.56 -11.71
CA LYS A 188 -5.95 -20.04 -11.76
C LYS A 188 -6.46 -20.67 -10.46
N GLU A 189 -6.46 -19.95 -9.33
CA GLU A 189 -6.99 -20.46 -8.06
C GLU A 189 -8.48 -20.22 -7.85
N MET A 190 -9.16 -19.55 -8.80
CA MET A 190 -10.57 -19.19 -8.71
C MET A 190 -11.52 -20.15 -9.45
N ASP A 191 -10.99 -21.16 -10.12
CA ASP A 191 -11.81 -22.17 -10.80
C ASP A 191 -12.13 -23.33 -9.84
N ASP A 192 -13.37 -23.28 -9.36
CA ASP A 192 -14.22 -24.32 -8.73
C ASP A 192 -13.95 -24.69 -7.25
N PRO A 193 -14.75 -24.14 -6.32
CA PRO A 193 -14.77 -24.58 -4.91
C PRO A 193 -15.33 -25.99 -4.71
N ARG A 194 -15.67 -26.74 -5.77
CA ARG A 194 -16.27 -28.09 -5.68
C ARG A 194 -15.29 -29.25 -5.81
N GLU A 195 -14.03 -29.02 -6.14
CA GLU A 195 -13.01 -30.08 -6.24
C GLU A 195 -12.26 -30.42 -4.93
N LEU A 196 -12.63 -29.83 -3.81
CA LEU A 196 -12.04 -30.17 -2.48
C LEU A 196 -12.85 -31.22 -1.71
N LYS A 197 -13.50 -32.15 -2.41
CA LYS A 197 -14.08 -33.37 -1.80
C LYS A 197 -13.59 -34.60 -2.55
N GLY A 198 -12.45 -35.07 -2.12
CA GLY A 198 -11.90 -36.38 -2.48
C GLY A 198 -10.88 -36.77 -1.43
#